data_2b323acfb793978c7e1d3f92921016fa
#
_entry.id   2b323acfb793978c7e1d3f92921016fa
#
_cell.length_a   1.000
_cell.length_b   1.000
_cell.length_c   1.000
_cell.angle_alpha   90.00
_cell.angle_beta   90.00
_cell.angle_gamma   90.00
#
_symmetry.space_group_name_H-M   'P 1'
#
loop_
_entity.id
_entity.type
_entity.pdbx_description
1 polymer ?
#
loop_
_entity_poly.entity_id
_entity_poly.type
_entity_poly.pdbx_seq_one_letter_code
_entity_poly.pdbx_strand_id
1 'polypeptide(L)'
;MLVAIVVVAVAAGPFLASVNPYSAGPLSEIAVVAWQAHAANTLGHTSVVVRFAGQIPLLVVGIIAVGLAWGRRLAWGAALCMQLVVVVALMWEMEHLIRHYGDDADRAVDVLSVISPWLVTFVVLLFTRRFFQVSVGAKEVMRLVRRVVLAVAGGAVVWCGSGWLLQSGFHGHPTLRDFAEDYPLRLLPPVLSEVMNPQVVPEKWFAWVLTDWVGVVVGVVVCGALAGAMVAVPNPVAVADRHRARALLQQGTGGHLSWMTLWPGNRYWFDTVPDTDGELARGFVAFRVHAGVAVTVGEPVVVPGIDPQDVADRFERAATTAGWSTAWYSVGHVFSDGRVERGWNQLQVAEESVLDTSGEVQFKGKRFQDIRTARNRAAKEGIHTELTTWETASPVTRERIIALSEEWVSEKSLPEMGFTLGGVEQLNDPDVLLMLALDEEGHVHGVTSWLPVYRDGVAVGYILDFMRRDPAGFRPVIEFLIAETMLMAANRNVEWISLSGAPLAHSSGTSEAEDSDSFLSTALDRVGLALEPLYGFRSLAAFKHKFYPEYQSWFLCYRDELSLPAIGVALGRCYVPQLHVTGMVDIAREWRANNR
;
A
#
# COMPACT_ATOMS: atom_id res chain seq x y z
N MET A 1 5.30 -7.61 14.93
CA MET A 1 5.03 -8.99 14.48
C MET A 1 4.98 -10.00 15.63
N LEU A 2 6.00 -10.09 16.49
CA LEU A 2 6.04 -11.04 17.61
C LEU A 2 4.86 -10.86 18.59
N VAL A 3 4.49 -9.63 18.96
CA VAL A 3 3.33 -9.31 19.80
C VAL A 3 2.01 -9.74 19.15
N ALA A 4 1.86 -9.56 17.84
CA ALA A 4 0.68 -10.02 17.11
C ALA A 4 0.56 -11.55 17.15
N ILE A 5 1.69 -12.27 17.01
CA ILE A 5 1.73 -13.74 17.13
C ILE A 5 1.31 -14.18 18.53
N VAL A 6 1.81 -13.51 19.58
CA VAL A 6 1.44 -13.82 20.98
C VAL A 6 -0.07 -13.62 21.20
N VAL A 7 -0.63 -12.49 20.74
CA VAL A 7 -2.07 -12.20 20.86
C VAL A 7 -2.91 -13.25 20.11
N VAL A 8 -2.47 -13.66 18.90
CA VAL A 8 -3.15 -14.71 18.13
C VAL A 8 -3.02 -16.07 18.82
N ALA A 9 -1.85 -16.40 19.34
CA ALA A 9 -1.62 -17.70 20.02
C ALA A 9 -2.49 -17.83 21.28
N VAL A 10 -2.58 -16.77 22.09
CA VAL A 10 -3.43 -16.75 23.30
C VAL A 10 -4.92 -16.82 22.93
N ALA A 11 -5.33 -16.26 21.78
CA ALA A 11 -6.71 -16.33 21.30
C ALA A 11 -7.03 -17.64 20.53
N ALA A 12 -6.03 -18.25 19.88
CA ALA A 12 -6.23 -19.45 19.05
C ALA A 12 -6.45 -20.72 19.88
N GLY A 13 -5.88 -20.78 21.10
CA GLY A 13 -6.10 -21.91 22.02
C GLY A 13 -7.59 -22.18 22.26
N PRO A 14 -8.35 -21.17 22.68
CA PRO A 14 -9.79 -21.22 22.80
C PRO A 14 -10.51 -21.66 21.52
N PHE A 15 -10.10 -21.16 20.35
CA PHE A 15 -10.70 -21.52 19.06
C PHE A 15 -10.53 -23.01 18.73
N LEU A 16 -9.32 -23.53 18.87
CA LEU A 16 -9.04 -24.95 18.63
C LEU A 16 -9.84 -25.86 19.55
N ALA A 17 -10.01 -25.48 20.82
CA ALA A 17 -10.83 -26.21 21.77
C ALA A 17 -12.33 -26.19 21.40
N SER A 18 -12.84 -25.11 20.77
CA SER A 18 -14.23 -25.03 20.30
C SER A 18 -14.53 -25.94 19.10
N VAL A 19 -13.49 -26.22 18.27
CA VAL A 19 -13.63 -27.05 17.07
C VAL A 19 -13.49 -28.55 17.40
N ASN A 20 -12.60 -28.90 18.33
CA ASN A 20 -12.40 -30.31 18.75
C ASN A 20 -12.04 -30.41 20.24
N PRO A 21 -13.04 -30.64 21.11
CA PRO A 21 -12.83 -30.72 22.56
C PRO A 21 -11.95 -31.88 23.01
N TYR A 22 -11.71 -32.89 22.15
CA TYR A 22 -10.88 -34.06 22.48
C TYR A 22 -9.41 -33.94 22.10
N SER A 23 -9.03 -32.92 21.33
CA SER A 23 -7.64 -32.70 20.88
C SER A 23 -6.92 -31.57 21.64
N ALA A 24 -7.49 -31.18 22.74
CA ALA A 24 -7.07 -30.00 23.48
C ALA A 24 -5.78 -30.27 24.27
N GLY A 25 -4.70 -29.64 23.87
CA GLY A 25 -3.47 -29.51 24.67
C GLY A 25 -3.65 -28.54 25.84
N PRO A 26 -2.56 -28.18 26.54
CA PRO A 26 -2.62 -27.32 27.75
C PRO A 26 -3.26 -25.93 27.55
N LEU A 27 -3.50 -25.52 26.32
CA LEU A 27 -4.21 -24.27 25.99
C LEU A 27 -5.75 -24.43 25.96
N SER A 28 -6.28 -25.64 26.08
CA SER A 28 -7.72 -25.92 26.06
C SER A 28 -8.43 -25.62 27.37
N GLU A 29 -7.68 -25.58 28.44
CA GLU A 29 -8.18 -25.28 29.78
C GLU A 29 -8.32 -23.76 30.02
N ILE A 30 -7.99 -22.93 29.03
CA ILE A 30 -8.25 -21.49 29.09
C ILE A 30 -9.77 -21.27 29.02
N ALA A 31 -10.35 -21.15 30.17
CA ALA A 31 -11.73 -21.42 30.57
C ALA A 31 -12.89 -20.76 29.79
N VAL A 32 -12.67 -19.69 29.04
CA VAL A 32 -13.74 -18.98 28.31
C VAL A 32 -14.36 -19.86 27.19
N VAL A 33 -13.70 -20.95 26.80
CA VAL A 33 -14.12 -21.80 25.68
C VAL A 33 -14.46 -23.24 26.09
N ALA A 34 -13.87 -23.73 27.15
CA ALA A 34 -14.40 -24.95 27.80
C ALA A 34 -15.89 -24.76 28.17
N TRP A 35 -16.25 -23.54 28.52
CA TRP A 35 -17.62 -23.08 28.76
C TRP A 35 -18.50 -23.18 27.52
N GLN A 36 -18.04 -22.78 26.34
CA GLN A 36 -18.83 -22.88 25.08
C GLN A 36 -19.12 -24.34 24.71
N ALA A 37 -18.19 -25.25 24.94
CA ALA A 37 -18.41 -26.68 24.70
C ALA A 37 -19.44 -27.27 25.68
N HIS A 38 -19.47 -26.79 26.93
CA HIS A 38 -20.39 -27.27 27.95
C HIS A 38 -21.81 -26.72 27.73
N ALA A 39 -21.96 -25.45 27.44
CA ALA A 39 -23.24 -24.82 27.11
C ALA A 39 -23.87 -25.40 25.82
N ALA A 40 -23.06 -25.66 24.79
CA ALA A 40 -23.54 -26.29 23.56
C ALA A 40 -24.09 -27.72 23.78
N ASN A 41 -23.60 -28.42 24.79
CA ASN A 41 -24.09 -29.76 25.15
C ASN A 41 -25.34 -29.72 26.04
N THR A 42 -25.60 -28.64 26.77
CA THR A 42 -26.76 -28.51 27.68
C THR A 42 -28.00 -27.95 26.98
N LEU A 43 -27.86 -27.21 25.88
CA LEU A 43 -28.95 -26.46 25.24
C LEU A 43 -29.75 -27.19 24.16
N GLY A 44 -29.42 -28.41 23.78
CA GLY A 44 -30.21 -29.25 22.87
C GLY A 44 -30.60 -28.69 21.49
N HIS A 45 -30.48 -27.38 21.27
CA HIS A 45 -30.80 -26.63 20.05
C HIS A 45 -29.75 -25.56 19.75
N THR A 46 -28.58 -25.94 19.28
CA THR A 46 -27.61 -24.96 18.77
C THR A 46 -27.93 -24.59 17.32
N SER A 47 -28.57 -23.43 17.12
CA SER A 47 -28.71 -22.88 15.78
C SER A 47 -27.32 -22.57 15.18
N VAL A 48 -27.17 -22.70 13.85
CA VAL A 48 -25.94 -22.32 13.13
C VAL A 48 -25.56 -20.87 13.44
N VAL A 49 -26.54 -20.02 13.71
CA VAL A 49 -26.38 -18.61 14.03
C VAL A 49 -25.70 -18.38 15.37
N VAL A 50 -26.07 -19.16 16.40
CA VAL A 50 -25.43 -19.10 17.73
C VAL A 50 -23.96 -19.51 17.64
N ARG A 51 -23.64 -20.51 16.82
CA ARG A 51 -22.23 -20.89 16.55
C ARG A 51 -21.47 -19.76 15.86
N PHE A 52 -22.09 -19.06 14.90
CA PHE A 52 -21.50 -17.90 14.25
C PHE A 52 -21.30 -16.73 15.23
N ALA A 53 -22.28 -16.44 16.09
CA ALA A 53 -22.16 -15.41 17.12
C ALA A 53 -20.97 -15.64 18.06
N GLY A 54 -20.73 -16.89 18.42
CA GLY A 54 -19.56 -17.31 19.21
C GLY A 54 -18.21 -17.03 18.56
N GLN A 55 -18.15 -16.85 17.23
CA GLN A 55 -16.90 -16.55 16.50
C GLN A 55 -16.62 -15.06 16.38
N ILE A 56 -17.56 -14.17 16.68
CA ILE A 56 -17.35 -12.71 16.59
C ILE A 56 -16.18 -12.21 17.43
N PRO A 57 -15.97 -12.64 18.69
CA PRO A 57 -14.78 -12.25 19.46
C PRO A 57 -13.46 -12.63 18.78
N LEU A 58 -13.40 -13.78 18.12
CA LEU A 58 -12.20 -14.21 17.38
C LEU A 58 -11.94 -13.36 16.13
N LEU A 59 -12.99 -12.94 15.43
CA LEU A 59 -12.86 -12.00 14.32
C LEU A 59 -12.29 -10.66 14.82
N VAL A 60 -12.75 -10.16 15.97
CA VAL A 60 -12.21 -8.94 16.60
C VAL A 60 -10.74 -9.13 16.93
N VAL A 61 -10.35 -10.24 17.56
CA VAL A 61 -8.94 -10.56 17.85
C VAL A 61 -8.11 -10.61 16.58
N GLY A 62 -8.59 -11.27 15.53
CA GLY A 62 -7.92 -11.35 14.23
C GLY A 62 -7.68 -9.97 13.61
N ILE A 63 -8.70 -9.10 13.62
CA ILE A 63 -8.60 -7.71 13.14
C ILE A 63 -7.58 -6.91 13.96
N ILE A 64 -7.60 -7.05 15.29
CA ILE A 64 -6.65 -6.41 16.21
C ILE A 64 -5.23 -6.91 15.92
N ALA A 65 -5.04 -8.23 15.76
CA ALA A 65 -3.73 -8.82 15.50
C ALA A 65 -3.12 -8.33 14.17
N VAL A 66 -3.92 -8.23 13.12
CA VAL A 66 -3.50 -7.62 11.84
C VAL A 66 -3.12 -6.16 12.04
N GLY A 67 -3.91 -5.40 12.78
CA GLY A 67 -3.58 -4.01 13.12
C GLY A 67 -2.29 -3.88 13.94
N LEU A 68 -2.02 -4.79 14.88
CA LEU A 68 -0.76 -4.86 15.62
C LEU A 68 0.42 -5.19 14.71
N ALA A 69 0.26 -6.12 13.78
CA ALA A 69 1.28 -6.47 12.79
C ALA A 69 1.67 -5.26 11.90
N TRP A 70 0.73 -4.36 11.67
CA TRP A 70 0.94 -3.10 10.95
C TRP A 70 1.38 -1.92 11.85
N GLY A 71 1.69 -2.17 13.11
CA GLY A 71 2.16 -1.14 14.06
C GLY A 71 1.10 -0.09 14.44
N ARG A 72 -0.21 -0.39 14.28
CA ARG A 72 -1.30 0.55 14.53
C ARG A 72 -1.50 0.83 16.02
N ARG A 73 -1.44 2.11 16.41
CA ARG A 73 -1.68 2.54 17.79
C ARG A 73 -3.11 2.24 18.28
N LEU A 74 -4.09 2.33 17.37
CA LEU A 74 -5.48 1.97 17.66
C LEU A 74 -5.61 0.47 17.99
N ALA A 75 -4.93 -0.40 17.24
CA ALA A 75 -4.91 -1.84 17.49
C ALA A 75 -4.24 -2.17 18.83
N TRP A 76 -3.14 -1.49 19.16
CA TRP A 76 -2.49 -1.62 20.45
C TRP A 76 -3.42 -1.23 21.61
N GLY A 77 -4.12 -0.08 21.50
CA GLY A 77 -5.10 0.35 22.50
C GLY A 77 -6.28 -0.62 22.64
N ALA A 78 -6.82 -1.10 21.51
CA ALA A 78 -7.90 -2.08 21.48
C ALA A 78 -7.46 -3.43 22.10
N ALA A 79 -6.24 -3.92 21.78
CA ALA A 79 -5.68 -5.11 22.40
C ALA A 79 -5.54 -4.96 23.90
N LEU A 80 -5.04 -3.82 24.36
CA LEU A 80 -4.83 -3.54 25.79
C LEU A 80 -6.17 -3.48 26.54
N CYS A 81 -7.18 -2.81 25.98
CA CYS A 81 -8.54 -2.79 26.54
C CYS A 81 -9.15 -4.19 26.60
N MET A 82 -9.01 -4.97 25.53
CA MET A 82 -9.51 -6.34 25.47
C MET A 82 -8.87 -7.23 26.55
N GLN A 83 -7.54 -7.18 26.68
CA GLN A 83 -6.82 -7.94 27.70
C GLN A 83 -7.26 -7.55 29.12
N LEU A 84 -7.44 -6.25 29.36
CA LEU A 84 -7.92 -5.75 30.65
C LEU A 84 -9.33 -6.27 30.96
N VAL A 85 -10.25 -6.23 29.99
CA VAL A 85 -11.62 -6.75 30.16
C VAL A 85 -11.60 -8.23 30.49
N VAL A 86 -10.80 -9.03 29.77
CA VAL A 86 -10.69 -10.48 30.03
C VAL A 86 -10.10 -10.75 31.42
N VAL A 87 -9.03 -10.07 31.81
CA VAL A 87 -8.40 -10.22 33.14
C VAL A 87 -9.40 -9.86 34.24
N VAL A 88 -10.13 -8.75 34.11
CA VAL A 88 -11.15 -8.34 35.10
C VAL A 88 -12.29 -9.36 35.17
N ALA A 89 -12.77 -9.86 34.02
CA ALA A 89 -13.83 -10.87 33.99
C ALA A 89 -13.39 -12.19 34.67
N LEU A 90 -12.17 -12.65 34.40
CA LEU A 90 -11.61 -13.85 35.02
C LEU A 90 -11.38 -13.65 36.54
N MET A 91 -10.95 -12.47 36.97
CA MET A 91 -10.82 -12.15 38.39
C MET A 91 -12.18 -12.14 39.11
N TRP A 92 -13.19 -11.57 38.46
CA TRP A 92 -14.56 -11.56 39.01
C TRP A 92 -15.14 -12.97 39.13
N GLU A 93 -14.95 -13.80 38.14
CA GLU A 93 -15.35 -15.21 38.16
C GLU A 93 -14.64 -15.98 39.27
N MET A 94 -13.35 -15.74 39.45
CA MET A 94 -12.56 -16.34 40.53
C MET A 94 -13.12 -15.94 41.91
N GLU A 95 -13.42 -14.66 42.14
CA GLU A 95 -13.98 -14.20 43.39
C GLU A 95 -15.33 -14.88 43.67
N HIS A 96 -16.15 -15.08 42.63
CA HIS A 96 -17.43 -15.77 42.75
C HIS A 96 -17.25 -17.26 43.10
N LEU A 97 -16.28 -17.94 42.48
CA LEU A 97 -15.99 -19.34 42.76
C LEU A 97 -15.44 -19.54 44.18
N ILE A 98 -14.51 -18.71 44.65
CA ILE A 98 -13.95 -18.79 46.01
C ILE A 98 -15.06 -18.57 47.06
N ARG A 99 -15.96 -17.62 46.87
CA ARG A 99 -17.08 -17.35 47.78
C ARG A 99 -18.06 -18.51 47.90
N HIS A 100 -18.25 -19.33 46.84
CA HIS A 100 -19.27 -20.37 46.80
C HIS A 100 -18.72 -21.77 47.16
N TYR A 101 -17.43 -22.06 46.92
CA TYR A 101 -16.87 -23.40 46.99
C TYR A 101 -15.72 -23.57 48.03
N GLY A 102 -15.37 -22.50 48.75
CA GLY A 102 -14.33 -22.52 49.81
C GLY A 102 -12.90 -22.44 49.30
N ASP A 103 -11.97 -22.28 50.23
CA ASP A 103 -10.56 -21.91 50.01
C ASP A 103 -9.71 -23.20 49.84
N ASP A 104 -9.71 -23.79 48.65
CA ASP A 104 -8.83 -24.92 48.27
C ASP A 104 -7.61 -24.38 47.52
N ALA A 105 -6.40 -24.56 48.09
CA ALA A 105 -5.13 -24.07 47.53
C ALA A 105 -4.85 -24.59 46.12
N ASP A 106 -5.29 -25.81 45.77
CA ASP A 106 -5.11 -26.41 44.45
C ASP A 106 -5.91 -25.63 43.38
N ARG A 107 -7.09 -25.14 43.70
CA ARG A 107 -7.90 -24.32 42.78
C ARG A 107 -7.31 -22.93 42.52
N ALA A 108 -6.64 -22.33 43.50
CA ALA A 108 -5.94 -21.07 43.33
C ALA A 108 -4.81 -21.18 42.30
N VAL A 109 -4.11 -22.33 42.26
CA VAL A 109 -3.07 -22.60 41.26
C VAL A 109 -3.67 -22.76 39.86
N ASP A 110 -4.79 -23.49 39.75
CA ASP A 110 -5.48 -23.70 38.45
C ASP A 110 -5.97 -22.35 37.88
N VAL A 111 -6.56 -21.51 38.70
CA VAL A 111 -7.02 -20.17 38.27
C VAL A 111 -5.86 -19.26 37.90
N LEU A 112 -4.76 -19.28 38.65
CA LEU A 112 -3.56 -18.51 38.33
C LEU A 112 -2.96 -18.96 36.99
N SER A 113 -3.01 -20.25 36.67
CA SER A 113 -2.57 -20.80 35.39
C SER A 113 -3.38 -20.27 34.22
N VAL A 114 -4.70 -20.10 34.41
CA VAL A 114 -5.63 -19.57 33.40
C VAL A 114 -5.45 -18.07 33.19
N ILE A 115 -5.24 -17.28 34.25
CA ILE A 115 -5.09 -15.83 34.16
C ILE A 115 -3.69 -15.40 33.67
N SER A 116 -2.65 -16.18 33.98
CA SER A 116 -1.26 -15.81 33.73
C SER A 116 -0.95 -15.47 32.26
N PRO A 117 -1.41 -16.20 31.22
CA PRO A 117 -1.12 -15.84 29.82
C PRO A 117 -1.70 -14.47 29.45
N TRP A 118 -2.89 -14.14 29.94
CA TRP A 118 -3.55 -12.86 29.69
C TRP A 118 -2.84 -11.70 30.40
N LEU A 119 -2.44 -11.93 31.65
CA LEU A 119 -1.68 -10.95 32.42
C LEU A 119 -0.30 -10.68 31.81
N VAL A 120 0.42 -11.73 31.40
CA VAL A 120 1.72 -11.62 30.73
C VAL A 120 1.56 -10.84 29.41
N THR A 121 0.54 -11.18 28.61
CA THR A 121 0.28 -10.47 27.35
C THR A 121 -0.07 -9.02 27.58
N PHE A 122 -0.85 -8.69 28.61
CA PHE A 122 -1.15 -7.32 29.02
C PHE A 122 0.12 -6.54 29.39
N VAL A 123 0.99 -7.13 30.22
CA VAL A 123 2.26 -6.52 30.61
C VAL A 123 3.17 -6.31 29.40
N VAL A 124 3.30 -7.30 28.52
CA VAL A 124 4.07 -7.17 27.27
C VAL A 124 3.53 -6.03 26.40
N LEU A 125 2.21 -5.90 26.27
CA LEU A 125 1.59 -4.80 25.53
C LEU A 125 1.94 -3.44 26.15
N LEU A 126 1.95 -3.30 27.48
CA LEU A 126 2.31 -2.04 28.15
C LEU A 126 3.75 -1.59 27.80
N PHE A 127 4.70 -2.52 27.86
CA PHE A 127 6.11 -2.20 27.56
C PHE A 127 6.40 -2.03 26.07
N THR A 128 5.55 -2.54 25.19
CA THR A 128 5.74 -2.47 23.73
C THR A 128 5.11 -1.24 23.09
N ARG A 129 4.51 -0.32 23.85
CA ARG A 129 3.85 0.90 23.34
C ARG A 129 4.67 1.66 22.31
N ARG A 130 5.99 1.75 22.50
CA ARG A 130 6.92 2.48 21.61
C ARG A 130 6.98 1.92 20.18
N PHE A 131 6.58 0.66 19.97
CA PHE A 131 6.59 0.02 18.65
C PHE A 131 5.29 0.23 17.85
N PHE A 132 4.25 0.79 18.47
CA PHE A 132 2.93 1.04 17.86
C PHE A 132 2.73 2.55 17.71
N GLN A 133 3.34 3.12 16.65
CA GLN A 133 3.37 4.58 16.47
C GLN A 133 2.42 5.06 15.36
N VAL A 134 1.89 4.15 14.51
CA VAL A 134 0.99 4.51 13.42
C VAL A 134 -0.33 5.01 13.97
N SER A 135 -0.50 6.35 13.99
CA SER A 135 -1.73 6.98 14.46
C SER A 135 -2.82 6.96 13.38
N VAL A 136 -4.04 6.69 13.81
CA VAL A 136 -5.22 6.88 12.97
C VAL A 136 -5.67 8.34 13.15
N GLY A 137 -5.98 9.03 12.06
CA GLY A 137 -6.44 10.42 12.12
C GLY A 137 -7.70 10.58 12.99
N ALA A 138 -7.83 11.71 13.70
CA ALA A 138 -8.96 11.96 14.59
C ALA A 138 -10.33 11.83 13.88
N LYS A 139 -10.40 12.21 12.60
CA LYS A 139 -11.61 12.06 11.76
C LYS A 139 -12.00 10.59 11.55
N GLU A 140 -11.02 9.69 11.41
CA GLU A 140 -11.27 8.25 11.25
C GLU A 140 -11.72 7.62 12.55
N VAL A 141 -11.09 7.98 13.67
CA VAL A 141 -11.51 7.54 15.00
C VAL A 141 -12.95 7.99 15.26
N MET A 142 -13.29 9.24 14.94
CA MET A 142 -14.66 9.75 15.08
C MET A 142 -15.65 9.01 14.18
N ARG A 143 -15.26 8.65 12.94
CA ARG A 143 -16.06 7.82 12.05
C ARG A 143 -16.29 6.41 12.60
N LEU A 144 -15.24 5.79 13.17
CA LEU A 144 -15.34 4.49 13.84
C LEU A 144 -16.32 4.57 15.00
N VAL A 145 -16.13 5.52 15.94
CA VAL A 145 -17.01 5.72 17.08
C VAL A 145 -18.45 5.93 16.63
N ARG A 146 -18.68 6.83 15.66
CA ARG A 146 -20.02 7.07 15.10
C ARG A 146 -20.66 5.81 14.53
N ARG A 147 -19.92 4.99 13.77
CA ARG A 147 -20.43 3.73 13.20
C ARG A 147 -20.78 2.72 14.27
N VAL A 148 -19.94 2.58 15.29
CA VAL A 148 -20.21 1.70 16.42
C VAL A 148 -21.45 2.15 17.20
N VAL A 149 -21.55 3.44 17.53
CA VAL A 149 -22.71 4.01 18.22
C VAL A 149 -23.99 3.82 17.40
N LEU A 150 -23.95 4.08 16.10
CA LEU A 150 -25.11 3.87 15.22
C LEU A 150 -25.49 2.39 15.10
N ALA A 151 -24.52 1.47 15.07
CA ALA A 151 -24.81 0.03 15.03
C ALA A 151 -25.48 -0.43 16.33
N VAL A 152 -24.95 -0.01 17.48
CA VAL A 152 -25.49 -0.36 18.80
C VAL A 152 -26.87 0.27 18.99
N ALA A 153 -27.04 1.56 18.70
CA ALA A 153 -28.34 2.24 18.80
C ALA A 153 -29.39 1.68 17.83
N GLY A 154 -28.99 1.41 16.58
CA GLY A 154 -29.86 0.77 15.58
C GLY A 154 -30.27 -0.63 16.00
N GLY A 155 -29.35 -1.43 16.53
CA GLY A 155 -29.65 -2.74 17.12
C GLY A 155 -30.65 -2.64 18.28
N ALA A 156 -30.48 -1.65 19.16
CA ALA A 156 -31.43 -1.39 20.26
C ALA A 156 -32.84 -1.06 19.74
N VAL A 157 -32.92 -0.19 18.73
CA VAL A 157 -34.21 0.17 18.10
C VAL A 157 -34.89 -1.06 17.47
N VAL A 158 -34.09 -1.87 16.74
CA VAL A 158 -34.60 -3.10 16.12
C VAL A 158 -35.04 -4.10 17.20
N TRP A 159 -34.24 -4.34 18.22
CA TRP A 159 -34.54 -5.28 19.29
C TRP A 159 -35.80 -4.84 20.09
N CYS A 160 -35.78 -3.63 20.64
CA CYS A 160 -36.89 -3.12 21.44
C CYS A 160 -38.16 -2.92 20.61
N GLY A 161 -38.07 -2.34 19.41
CA GLY A 161 -39.20 -2.07 18.55
C GLY A 161 -39.85 -3.33 17.99
N SER A 162 -39.04 -4.22 17.36
CA SER A 162 -39.56 -5.47 16.81
C SER A 162 -39.99 -6.44 17.93
N GLY A 163 -39.21 -6.49 19.03
CA GLY A 163 -39.54 -7.31 20.18
C GLY A 163 -40.90 -6.93 20.77
N TRP A 164 -41.18 -5.65 20.99
CA TRP A 164 -42.46 -5.15 21.49
C TRP A 164 -43.61 -5.39 20.51
N LEU A 165 -43.41 -5.19 19.22
CA LEU A 165 -44.42 -5.49 18.20
C LEU A 165 -44.74 -6.98 18.12
N LEU A 166 -43.75 -7.83 18.37
CA LEU A 166 -43.84 -9.29 18.29
C LEU A 166 -43.88 -9.96 19.67
N GLN A 167 -44.27 -9.22 20.73
CA GLN A 167 -44.30 -9.68 22.13
C GLN A 167 -45.05 -11.02 22.34
N SER A 168 -46.03 -11.32 21.49
CA SER A 168 -46.76 -12.59 21.52
C SER A 168 -45.91 -13.83 21.15
N GLY A 169 -44.67 -13.62 20.72
CA GLY A 169 -43.71 -14.67 20.41
C GLY A 169 -42.75 -14.97 21.55
N PHE A 170 -42.86 -14.24 22.67
CA PHE A 170 -42.01 -14.40 23.84
C PHE A 170 -42.81 -14.83 25.06
N HIS A 171 -42.15 -15.54 25.97
CA HIS A 171 -42.76 -16.00 27.21
C HIS A 171 -43.16 -14.83 28.11
N GLY A 172 -44.37 -14.88 28.65
CA GLY A 172 -44.87 -13.89 29.62
C GLY A 172 -45.19 -12.51 29.05
N HIS A 173 -45.20 -12.31 27.71
CA HIS A 173 -45.46 -11.02 27.04
C HIS A 173 -44.63 -9.86 27.60
N PRO A 174 -43.28 -9.85 27.37
CA PRO A 174 -42.39 -8.86 27.94
C PRO A 174 -42.78 -7.42 27.55
N THR A 175 -42.57 -6.49 28.45
CA THR A 175 -42.76 -5.06 28.20
C THR A 175 -41.59 -4.45 27.45
N LEU A 176 -41.75 -3.23 26.92
CA LEU A 176 -40.68 -2.49 26.26
C LEU A 176 -39.47 -2.28 27.19
N ARG A 177 -39.71 -2.15 28.49
CA ARG A 177 -38.68 -2.03 29.51
C ARG A 177 -37.87 -3.31 29.64
N ASP A 178 -38.50 -4.47 29.63
CA ASP A 178 -37.84 -5.78 29.71
C ASP A 178 -36.93 -6.00 28.49
N PHE A 179 -37.37 -5.61 27.29
CA PHE A 179 -36.54 -5.64 26.08
C PHE A 179 -35.33 -4.68 26.19
N ALA A 180 -35.50 -3.49 26.76
CA ALA A 180 -34.42 -2.52 26.92
C ALA A 180 -33.38 -3.00 27.95
N GLU A 181 -33.84 -3.61 29.06
CA GLU A 181 -32.93 -4.18 30.09
C GLU A 181 -32.22 -5.44 29.58
N ASP A 182 -32.80 -6.21 28.67
CA ASP A 182 -32.24 -7.41 28.08
C ASP A 182 -31.27 -7.11 26.91
N TYR A 183 -31.41 -5.95 26.24
CA TYR A 183 -30.61 -5.62 25.05
C TYR A 183 -29.08 -5.74 25.23
N PRO A 184 -28.46 -5.24 26.32
CA PRO A 184 -27.03 -5.40 26.53
C PRO A 184 -26.57 -6.85 26.53
N LEU A 185 -27.39 -7.77 27.00
CA LEU A 185 -27.09 -9.21 27.02
C LEU A 185 -27.02 -9.79 25.60
N ARG A 186 -27.80 -9.23 24.65
CA ARG A 186 -27.83 -9.66 23.24
C ARG A 186 -26.55 -9.26 22.49
N LEU A 187 -25.79 -8.32 23.01
CA LEU A 187 -24.49 -7.91 22.43
C LEU A 187 -23.34 -8.77 22.95
N LEU A 188 -23.56 -9.52 24.02
CA LEU A 188 -22.57 -10.45 24.56
C LEU A 188 -22.52 -11.74 23.75
N PRO A 189 -21.37 -12.45 23.73
CA PRO A 189 -21.34 -13.81 23.20
C PRO A 189 -22.40 -14.68 23.86
N PRO A 190 -23.04 -15.61 23.14
CA PRO A 190 -24.18 -16.40 23.63
C PRO A 190 -23.93 -17.06 24.98
N VAL A 191 -22.71 -17.54 25.20
CA VAL A 191 -22.28 -18.19 26.45
C VAL A 191 -22.38 -17.27 27.66
N LEU A 192 -21.98 -16.01 27.50
CA LEU A 192 -22.05 -15.02 28.59
C LEU A 192 -23.50 -14.56 28.81
N SER A 193 -24.29 -14.43 27.74
CA SER A 193 -25.68 -14.02 27.85
C SER A 193 -26.54 -15.06 28.58
N GLU A 194 -26.26 -16.35 28.40
CA GLU A 194 -27.00 -17.44 29.08
C GLU A 194 -26.70 -17.52 30.58
N VAL A 195 -25.45 -17.33 30.97
CA VAL A 195 -25.06 -17.30 32.40
C VAL A 195 -25.72 -16.15 33.13
N MET A 196 -26.01 -15.05 32.46
CA MET A 196 -26.67 -13.86 33.05
C MET A 196 -28.21 -13.97 33.10
N ASN A 197 -28.77 -15.15 32.80
CA ASN A 197 -30.23 -15.44 32.85
C ASN A 197 -31.06 -14.37 32.11
N PRO A 198 -31.15 -14.40 30.79
CA PRO A 198 -31.93 -13.44 30.03
C PRO A 198 -33.42 -13.52 30.44
N GLN A 199 -33.98 -12.37 30.72
CA GLN A 199 -35.39 -12.28 31.14
C GLN A 199 -36.37 -12.47 29.97
N VAL A 200 -35.94 -12.19 28.75
CA VAL A 200 -36.74 -12.29 27.52
C VAL A 200 -36.44 -13.61 26.82
N VAL A 201 -37.38 -14.56 26.95
CA VAL A 201 -37.24 -15.93 26.42
C VAL A 201 -38.15 -16.09 25.18
N PRO A 202 -37.56 -16.39 23.98
CA PRO A 202 -38.37 -16.60 22.77
C PRO A 202 -39.07 -17.96 22.79
N GLU A 203 -40.33 -18.00 22.33
CA GLU A 203 -41.15 -19.23 22.19
C GLU A 203 -41.42 -19.56 20.72
N LYS A 204 -41.66 -18.53 19.86
CA LYS A 204 -41.97 -18.75 18.45
C LYS A 204 -40.74 -18.54 17.56
N TRP A 205 -40.74 -19.17 16.39
CA TRP A 205 -39.59 -19.15 15.45
C TRP A 205 -39.09 -17.75 15.09
N PHE A 206 -39.99 -16.78 14.88
CA PHE A 206 -39.61 -15.40 14.53
C PHE A 206 -38.97 -14.65 15.73
N ALA A 207 -39.37 -14.97 16.96
CA ALA A 207 -38.74 -14.45 18.16
C ALA A 207 -37.30 -15.02 18.30
N TRP A 208 -37.12 -16.32 18.01
CA TRP A 208 -35.78 -16.94 17.94
C TRP A 208 -34.90 -16.27 16.89
N VAL A 209 -35.42 -16.00 15.68
CA VAL A 209 -34.67 -15.30 14.64
C VAL A 209 -34.23 -13.90 15.12
N LEU A 210 -35.12 -13.14 15.73
CA LEU A 210 -34.80 -11.81 16.26
C LEU A 210 -33.74 -11.89 17.35
N THR A 211 -33.86 -12.83 18.27
CA THR A 211 -32.93 -13.07 19.39
C THR A 211 -31.54 -13.45 18.91
N ASP A 212 -31.47 -14.37 17.97
CA ASP A 212 -30.19 -14.90 17.47
C ASP A 212 -29.43 -13.92 16.56
N TRP A 213 -30.17 -13.13 15.74
CA TRP A 213 -29.54 -12.31 14.71
C TRP A 213 -29.17 -10.90 15.14
N VAL A 214 -29.84 -10.31 16.14
CA VAL A 214 -29.58 -8.91 16.50
C VAL A 214 -28.14 -8.68 16.94
N GLY A 215 -27.61 -9.54 17.81
CA GLY A 215 -26.21 -9.48 18.27
C GLY A 215 -25.21 -9.75 17.14
N VAL A 216 -25.51 -10.72 16.26
CA VAL A 216 -24.67 -11.06 15.11
C VAL A 216 -24.54 -9.89 14.15
N VAL A 217 -25.66 -9.27 13.76
CA VAL A 217 -25.65 -8.13 12.84
C VAL A 217 -24.86 -6.95 13.41
N VAL A 218 -25.11 -6.61 14.67
CA VAL A 218 -24.35 -5.54 15.35
C VAL A 218 -22.87 -5.88 15.41
N GLY A 219 -22.51 -7.12 15.78
CA GLY A 219 -21.13 -7.60 15.86
C GLY A 219 -20.41 -7.54 14.52
N VAL A 220 -21.05 -7.98 13.43
CA VAL A 220 -20.49 -7.92 12.07
C VAL A 220 -20.25 -6.46 11.63
N VAL A 221 -21.21 -5.56 11.89
CA VAL A 221 -21.05 -4.14 11.57
C VAL A 221 -19.91 -3.52 12.37
N VAL A 222 -19.77 -3.85 13.65
CA VAL A 222 -18.66 -3.39 14.51
C VAL A 222 -17.32 -3.93 14.00
N CYS A 223 -17.24 -5.23 13.66
CA CYS A 223 -16.04 -5.84 13.06
C CYS A 223 -15.67 -5.14 11.75
N GLY A 224 -16.63 -4.90 10.87
CA GLY A 224 -16.41 -4.19 9.61
C GLY A 224 -15.94 -2.74 9.81
N ALA A 225 -16.50 -2.03 10.80
CA ALA A 225 -16.07 -0.67 11.15
C ALA A 225 -14.64 -0.67 11.71
N LEU A 226 -14.30 -1.62 12.58
CA LEU A 226 -12.97 -1.78 13.16
C LEU A 226 -11.95 -2.14 12.08
N ALA A 227 -12.25 -3.12 11.22
CA ALA A 227 -11.40 -3.49 10.10
C ALA A 227 -11.16 -2.31 9.16
N GLY A 228 -12.22 -1.55 8.81
CA GLY A 228 -12.11 -0.34 8.02
C GLY A 228 -11.19 0.71 8.66
N ALA A 229 -11.27 0.91 9.98
CA ALA A 229 -10.37 1.83 10.70
C ALA A 229 -8.92 1.32 10.75
N MET A 230 -8.70 0.00 10.79
CA MET A 230 -7.36 -0.60 10.76
C MET A 230 -6.72 -0.53 9.37
N VAL A 231 -7.52 -0.61 8.30
CA VAL A 231 -7.04 -0.50 6.92
C VAL A 231 -6.95 0.95 6.45
N ALA A 232 -7.72 1.88 7.09
CA ALA A 232 -7.76 3.27 6.69
C ALA A 232 -6.37 3.90 6.64
N VAL A 233 -6.00 4.31 5.46
CA VAL A 233 -4.77 5.05 5.22
C VAL A 233 -5.08 6.53 5.48
N PRO A 234 -4.27 7.27 6.27
CA PRO A 234 -4.53 8.68 6.54
C PRO A 234 -4.55 9.49 5.25
N ASN A 235 -5.61 10.25 5.05
CA ASN A 235 -5.93 11.27 4.03
C ASN A 235 -5.77 10.93 2.54
N PRO A 236 -6.84 11.09 1.73
CA PRO A 236 -6.68 11.34 0.30
C PRO A 236 -5.88 12.64 0.12
N VAL A 237 -4.94 12.64 -0.85
CA VAL A 237 -4.17 13.81 -1.24
C VAL A 237 -5.15 14.92 -1.63
N ALA A 238 -5.09 16.05 -0.96
CA ALA A 238 -5.89 17.20 -1.35
C ALA A 238 -5.40 17.70 -2.72
N VAL A 239 -6.32 18.11 -3.58
CA VAL A 239 -5.97 18.76 -4.87
C VAL A 239 -5.02 19.94 -4.64
N ALA A 240 -5.21 20.66 -3.54
CA ALA A 240 -4.33 21.75 -3.11
C ALA A 240 -2.88 21.29 -2.87
N ASP A 241 -2.65 20.09 -2.33
CA ASP A 241 -1.31 19.57 -2.09
C ASP A 241 -0.58 19.28 -3.41
N ARG A 242 -1.29 18.75 -4.41
CA ARG A 242 -0.72 18.53 -5.74
C ARG A 242 -0.36 19.84 -6.43
N HIS A 243 -1.20 20.88 -6.34
CA HIS A 243 -0.89 22.20 -6.88
C HIS A 243 0.31 22.83 -6.18
N ARG A 244 0.40 22.70 -4.84
CA ARG A 244 1.55 23.17 -4.07
C ARG A 244 2.84 22.44 -4.47
N ALA A 245 2.77 21.11 -4.62
CA ALA A 245 3.91 20.31 -5.07
C ALA A 245 4.36 20.73 -6.48
N ARG A 246 3.43 20.96 -7.43
CA ARG A 246 3.75 21.45 -8.78
C ARG A 246 4.47 22.78 -8.75
N ALA A 247 3.97 23.74 -7.96
CA ALA A 247 4.60 25.06 -7.85
C ALA A 247 6.03 24.98 -7.32
N LEU A 248 6.26 24.15 -6.29
CA LEU A 248 7.60 23.91 -5.74
C LEU A 248 8.52 23.19 -6.75
N LEU A 249 7.99 22.22 -7.49
CA LEU A 249 8.74 21.49 -8.51
C LEU A 249 9.18 22.40 -9.64
N GLN A 250 8.31 23.29 -10.12
CA GLN A 250 8.63 24.23 -11.20
C GLN A 250 9.65 25.30 -10.76
N GLN A 251 9.67 25.69 -9.48
CA GLN A 251 10.62 26.68 -8.94
C GLN A 251 11.93 26.06 -8.46
N GLY A 252 11.88 24.81 -8.04
CA GLY A 252 12.96 24.14 -7.34
C GLY A 252 13.89 23.34 -8.24
N THR A 253 14.63 22.46 -7.58
CA THR A 253 15.51 21.48 -8.20
C THR A 253 14.95 20.09 -7.94
N GLY A 254 14.63 19.36 -8.99
CA GLY A 254 14.14 17.98 -8.91
C GLY A 254 15.05 17.04 -9.70
N GLY A 255 15.11 15.79 -9.26
CA GLY A 255 15.78 14.69 -9.96
C GLY A 255 14.94 14.17 -11.16
N HIS A 256 15.41 13.10 -11.75
CA HIS A 256 14.81 12.47 -12.93
C HIS A 256 13.35 11.98 -12.73
N LEU A 257 12.93 11.61 -11.52
CA LEU A 257 11.54 11.25 -11.23
C LEU A 257 10.68 12.42 -10.76
N SER A 258 11.20 13.63 -10.75
CA SER A 258 10.54 14.79 -10.13
C SER A 258 9.14 15.05 -10.69
N TRP A 259 8.92 14.93 -12.01
CA TRP A 259 7.59 15.10 -12.59
C TRP A 259 6.61 14.01 -12.21
N MET A 260 7.09 12.76 -12.04
CA MET A 260 6.28 11.61 -11.63
C MET A 260 5.77 11.74 -10.19
N THR A 261 6.34 12.66 -9.39
CA THR A 261 5.83 13.00 -8.06
C THR A 261 4.38 13.52 -8.11
N LEU A 262 3.98 14.15 -9.22
CA LEU A 262 2.65 14.72 -9.43
C LEU A 262 1.59 13.69 -9.83
N TRP A 263 1.98 12.44 -10.09
CA TRP A 263 1.06 11.41 -10.55
C TRP A 263 0.07 10.93 -9.48
N PRO A 264 -1.10 10.44 -9.89
CA PRO A 264 -2.12 9.95 -8.96
C PRO A 264 -1.60 8.85 -8.02
N GLY A 265 -2.13 8.86 -6.79
CA GLY A 265 -1.77 7.88 -5.76
C GLY A 265 -0.56 8.24 -4.90
N ASN A 266 0.23 9.24 -5.29
CA ASN A 266 1.31 9.75 -4.45
C ASN A 266 0.75 10.65 -3.34
N ARG A 267 1.44 10.64 -2.19
CA ARG A 267 1.22 11.53 -1.04
C ARG A 267 2.36 12.50 -0.96
N TYR A 268 2.12 13.62 -0.29
CA TYR A 268 3.12 14.65 -0.08
C TYR A 268 3.36 14.87 1.41
N TRP A 269 4.62 15.02 1.75
CA TRP A 269 5.06 15.63 2.98
C TRP A 269 5.82 16.91 2.62
N PHE A 270 5.42 18.04 3.17
CA PHE A 270 6.04 19.34 2.90
C PHE A 270 6.97 19.71 4.05
N ASP A 271 8.19 20.12 3.71
CA ASP A 271 9.10 20.76 4.65
C ASP A 271 8.73 22.23 4.77
N THR A 272 8.11 22.59 5.89
CA THR A 272 7.60 23.95 6.12
C THR A 272 8.34 24.65 7.24
N VAL A 273 8.47 25.96 7.12
CA VAL A 273 8.95 26.86 8.17
C VAL A 273 7.90 27.95 8.41
N PRO A 274 7.78 28.48 9.65
CA PRO A 274 6.91 29.61 9.91
C PRO A 274 7.32 30.83 9.06
N ASP A 275 6.34 31.49 8.48
CA ASP A 275 6.51 32.73 7.71
C ASP A 275 5.48 33.77 8.15
N THR A 276 5.66 35.03 7.74
CA THR A 276 4.79 36.16 8.08
C THR A 276 3.34 35.96 7.67
N ASP A 277 3.10 35.26 6.56
CA ASP A 277 1.78 34.97 5.99
C ASP A 277 1.29 33.52 6.22
N GLY A 278 1.99 32.74 7.08
CA GLY A 278 1.63 31.36 7.38
C GLY A 278 2.82 30.41 7.38
N GLU A 279 2.77 29.34 6.59
CA GLU A 279 3.86 28.36 6.44
C GLU A 279 4.45 28.42 5.03
N LEU A 280 5.74 28.72 4.94
CA LEU A 280 6.51 28.64 3.70
C LEU A 280 7.04 27.20 3.51
N ALA A 281 6.73 26.56 2.39
CA ALA A 281 7.32 25.29 2.03
C ALA A 281 8.66 25.49 1.32
N ARG A 282 9.69 24.81 1.82
CA ARG A 282 11.06 24.81 1.27
C ARG A 282 11.35 23.60 0.37
N GLY A 283 10.48 22.63 0.41
CA GLY A 283 10.58 21.42 -0.39
C GLY A 283 9.49 20.44 -0.03
N PHE A 284 9.46 19.32 -0.73
CA PHE A 284 8.54 18.22 -0.44
C PHE A 284 9.14 16.87 -0.79
N VAL A 285 8.58 15.82 -0.19
CA VAL A 285 8.82 14.41 -0.54
C VAL A 285 7.50 13.81 -1.00
N ALA A 286 7.49 13.23 -2.19
CA ALA A 286 6.37 12.43 -2.67
C ALA A 286 6.62 10.96 -2.37
N PHE A 287 5.60 10.24 -1.89
CA PHE A 287 5.74 8.86 -1.47
C PHE A 287 4.42 8.09 -1.51
N ARG A 288 4.51 6.77 -1.50
CA ARG A 288 3.38 5.84 -1.27
C ARG A 288 3.66 5.00 -0.04
N VAL A 289 2.60 4.61 0.67
CA VAL A 289 2.75 3.76 1.86
C VAL A 289 2.09 2.42 1.65
N HIS A 290 2.89 1.36 1.67
CA HIS A 290 2.43 -0.02 1.63
C HIS A 290 3.23 -0.86 2.62
N ALA A 291 2.59 -1.83 3.26
CA ALA A 291 3.23 -2.75 4.23
C ALA A 291 4.05 -2.05 5.34
N GLY A 292 3.67 -0.83 5.74
CA GLY A 292 4.39 -0.04 6.74
C GLY A 292 5.66 0.64 6.21
N VAL A 293 5.89 0.63 4.89
CA VAL A 293 7.03 1.29 4.23
C VAL A 293 6.54 2.50 3.45
N ALA A 294 7.13 3.67 3.70
CA ALA A 294 7.02 4.85 2.87
C ALA A 294 8.05 4.76 1.74
N VAL A 295 7.60 4.37 0.55
CA VAL A 295 8.41 4.30 -0.68
C VAL A 295 8.36 5.66 -1.36
N THR A 296 9.50 6.33 -1.51
CA THR A 296 9.57 7.66 -2.14
C THR A 296 9.56 7.56 -3.67
N VAL A 297 9.19 8.66 -4.31
CA VAL A 297 9.32 8.86 -5.77
C VAL A 297 10.56 9.72 -5.98
N GLY A 298 11.72 9.07 -6.05
CA GLY A 298 13.00 9.77 -6.12
C GLY A 298 13.38 10.49 -4.81
N GLU A 299 14.25 11.45 -4.94
CA GLU A 299 14.77 12.33 -3.89
C GLU A 299 13.82 13.50 -3.57
N PRO A 300 14.05 14.24 -2.47
CA PRO A 300 13.27 15.44 -2.17
C PRO A 300 13.36 16.49 -3.28
N VAL A 301 12.24 17.08 -3.63
CA VAL A 301 12.20 18.31 -4.45
C VAL A 301 12.34 19.50 -3.52
N VAL A 302 13.33 20.37 -3.79
CA VAL A 302 13.68 21.49 -2.90
C VAL A 302 13.77 22.79 -3.67
N VAL A 303 13.48 23.90 -2.99
CA VAL A 303 13.74 25.24 -3.56
C VAL A 303 15.25 25.52 -3.55
N PRO A 304 15.74 26.45 -4.41
CA PRO A 304 17.15 26.80 -4.46
C PRO A 304 17.73 27.16 -3.08
N GLY A 305 18.94 26.67 -2.78
CA GLY A 305 19.65 26.92 -1.53
C GLY A 305 19.27 26.03 -0.35
N ILE A 306 18.36 25.09 -0.53
CA ILE A 306 18.02 24.07 0.49
C ILE A 306 18.70 22.75 0.16
N ASP A 307 19.38 22.16 1.15
CA ASP A 307 20.00 20.83 1.01
C ASP A 307 18.92 19.73 1.03
N PRO A 308 18.80 18.90 -0.03
CA PRO A 308 17.89 17.76 -0.05
C PRO A 308 18.11 16.77 1.09
N GLN A 309 19.35 16.63 1.59
CA GLN A 309 19.68 15.75 2.68
C GLN A 309 19.01 16.18 4.01
N ASP A 310 18.94 17.48 4.27
CA ASP A 310 18.28 18.02 5.44
C ASP A 310 16.76 17.81 5.40
N VAL A 311 16.16 17.95 4.22
CA VAL A 311 14.74 17.68 3.99
C VAL A 311 14.45 16.19 4.19
N ALA A 312 15.34 15.33 3.69
CA ALA A 312 15.24 13.89 3.88
C ALA A 312 15.29 13.50 5.36
N ASP A 313 16.22 14.05 6.15
CA ASP A 313 16.35 13.77 7.58
C ASP A 313 15.07 14.18 8.36
N ARG A 314 14.43 15.28 7.96
CA ARG A 314 13.16 15.70 8.58
C ARG A 314 11.99 14.81 8.16
N PHE A 315 11.91 14.42 6.89
CA PHE A 315 10.92 13.47 6.41
C PHE A 315 11.03 12.11 7.11
N GLU A 316 12.25 11.56 7.25
CA GLU A 316 12.49 10.29 7.93
C GLU A 316 12.01 10.29 9.38
N ARG A 317 12.23 11.40 10.11
CA ARG A 317 11.68 11.57 11.45
C ARG A 317 10.16 11.60 11.46
N ALA A 318 9.55 12.30 10.50
CA ALA A 318 8.10 12.34 10.36
C ALA A 318 7.53 10.96 10.00
N ALA A 319 8.17 10.24 9.06
CA ALA A 319 7.79 8.88 8.69
C ALA A 319 7.88 7.92 9.89
N THR A 320 8.98 7.98 10.65
CA THR A 320 9.16 7.17 11.87
C THR A 320 8.09 7.49 12.91
N THR A 321 7.75 8.77 13.10
CA THR A 321 6.66 9.19 14.01
C THR A 321 5.30 8.67 13.54
N ALA A 322 5.10 8.55 12.21
CA ALA A 322 3.91 7.95 11.63
C ALA A 322 3.94 6.40 11.65
N GLY A 323 5.04 5.79 12.10
CA GLY A 323 5.24 4.34 12.18
C GLY A 323 5.59 3.70 10.84
N TRP A 324 6.18 4.46 9.92
CA TRP A 324 6.65 3.96 8.64
C TRP A 324 8.17 3.86 8.63
N SER A 325 8.71 2.79 8.06
CA SER A 325 10.09 2.78 7.59
C SER A 325 10.16 3.50 6.24
N THR A 326 11.27 4.18 5.97
CA THR A 326 11.47 4.89 4.69
C THR A 326 12.32 4.04 3.76
N ALA A 327 11.96 4.02 2.48
CA ALA A 327 12.75 3.49 1.38
C ALA A 327 12.88 4.61 0.32
N TRP A 328 14.09 5.12 0.14
CA TRP A 328 14.39 6.10 -0.90
C TRP A 328 14.57 5.36 -2.22
N TYR A 329 13.56 5.43 -3.09
CA TYR A 329 13.52 4.63 -4.32
C TYR A 329 13.90 5.43 -5.54
N SER A 330 14.83 4.89 -6.32
CA SER A 330 15.29 5.44 -7.60
C SER A 330 15.87 6.86 -7.44
N VAL A 331 16.84 6.98 -6.56
CA VAL A 331 17.57 8.24 -6.28
C VAL A 331 18.93 8.25 -6.99
N GLY A 332 19.41 9.45 -7.35
CA GLY A 332 20.72 9.64 -7.98
C GLY A 332 21.88 9.36 -7.02
N HIS A 333 23.10 9.16 -7.59
CA HIS A 333 24.28 8.79 -6.81
C HIS A 333 24.64 9.85 -5.76
N VAL A 334 24.58 11.16 -6.08
CA VAL A 334 24.90 12.23 -5.14
C VAL A 334 24.01 12.20 -3.90
N PHE A 335 22.71 11.98 -4.09
CA PHE A 335 21.80 11.85 -2.96
C PHE A 335 22.02 10.54 -2.21
N SER A 336 22.25 9.45 -2.92
CA SER A 336 22.52 8.13 -2.34
C SER A 336 23.78 8.13 -1.47
N ASP A 337 24.89 8.70 -1.95
CA ASP A 337 26.15 8.80 -1.22
C ASP A 337 25.96 9.61 0.07
N GLY A 338 25.23 10.72 0.02
CA GLY A 338 24.87 11.48 1.21
C GLY A 338 24.00 10.69 2.20
N ARG A 339 23.19 9.71 1.75
CA ARG A 339 22.49 8.78 2.66
C ARG A 339 23.44 7.74 3.24
N VAL A 340 24.39 7.20 2.45
CA VAL A 340 25.42 6.26 2.93
C VAL A 340 26.27 6.88 4.03
N GLU A 341 26.71 8.13 3.88
CA GLU A 341 27.41 8.87 4.93
C GLU A 341 26.60 9.01 6.23
N ARG A 342 25.27 8.96 6.14
CA ARG A 342 24.33 8.99 7.27
C ARG A 342 23.91 7.61 7.77
N GLY A 343 24.64 6.56 7.36
CA GLY A 343 24.46 5.17 7.83
C GLY A 343 23.29 4.43 7.15
N TRP A 344 22.99 4.77 5.90
CA TRP A 344 22.07 4.00 5.05
C TRP A 344 22.84 3.02 4.18
N ASN A 345 22.19 1.95 3.78
CA ASN A 345 22.67 1.05 2.73
C ASN A 345 22.12 1.50 1.40
N GLN A 346 22.84 1.23 0.33
CA GLN A 346 22.40 1.49 -1.04
C GLN A 346 22.45 0.23 -1.89
N LEU A 347 21.54 0.16 -2.86
CA LEU A 347 21.44 -0.93 -3.81
C LEU A 347 21.10 -0.33 -5.18
N GLN A 348 21.90 -0.58 -6.20
CA GLN A 348 21.57 -0.14 -7.55
C GLN A 348 20.32 -0.87 -8.06
N VAL A 349 19.33 -0.12 -8.53
CA VAL A 349 18.04 -0.66 -9.01
C VAL A 349 17.79 -0.43 -10.49
N ALA A 350 18.46 0.56 -11.08
CA ALA A 350 18.35 0.84 -12.51
C ALA A 350 19.57 1.63 -13.02
N GLU A 351 19.67 1.71 -14.33
CA GLU A 351 20.59 2.57 -15.06
C GLU A 351 19.79 3.48 -16.00
N GLU A 352 20.00 4.79 -15.89
CA GLU A 352 19.40 5.80 -16.76
C GLU A 352 20.30 6.05 -17.98
N SER A 353 19.68 6.21 -19.15
CA SER A 353 20.37 6.53 -20.38
C SER A 353 20.14 8.01 -20.71
N VAL A 354 21.16 8.85 -20.50
CA VAL A 354 21.11 10.30 -20.69
C VAL A 354 21.81 10.69 -21.98
N LEU A 355 21.20 11.57 -22.77
CA LEU A 355 21.73 12.11 -24.02
C LEU A 355 21.98 13.60 -23.85
N ASP A 356 23.22 14.01 -24.00
CA ASP A 356 23.60 15.44 -23.96
C ASP A 356 23.04 16.17 -25.19
N THR A 357 22.36 17.28 -24.95
CA THR A 357 21.82 18.19 -25.97
C THR A 357 22.26 19.64 -25.76
N SER A 358 23.22 19.88 -24.84
CA SER A 358 23.73 21.20 -24.52
C SER A 358 24.52 21.86 -25.64
N GLY A 359 24.97 21.06 -26.63
CA GLY A 359 25.73 21.49 -27.78
C GLY A 359 25.03 21.26 -29.11
N GLU A 360 25.80 21.36 -30.21
CA GLU A 360 25.28 21.03 -31.55
C GLU A 360 25.06 19.52 -31.69
N VAL A 361 23.82 19.08 -31.76
CA VAL A 361 23.46 17.67 -31.97
C VAL A 361 23.71 17.30 -33.42
N GLN A 362 24.65 16.39 -33.66
CA GLN A 362 25.02 15.91 -34.99
C GLN A 362 25.10 14.38 -35.00
N PHE A 363 24.35 13.73 -35.87
CA PHE A 363 24.39 12.27 -36.04
C PHE A 363 25.48 11.86 -37.04
N LYS A 364 26.78 12.25 -36.81
CA LYS A 364 27.91 11.97 -37.71
C LYS A 364 28.64 10.67 -37.35
N GLY A 365 29.30 10.08 -38.32
CA GLY A 365 30.10 8.88 -38.14
C GLY A 365 29.33 7.57 -38.25
N LYS A 366 30.05 6.45 -38.24
CA LYS A 366 29.51 5.08 -38.41
C LYS A 366 28.56 4.71 -37.28
N ARG A 367 28.82 5.17 -36.06
CA ARG A 367 28.02 4.86 -34.85
C ARG A 367 26.55 5.30 -34.96
N PHE A 368 26.26 6.39 -35.65
CA PHE A 368 24.90 6.90 -35.83
C PHE A 368 24.27 6.52 -37.18
N GLN A 369 24.77 5.46 -37.82
CA GLN A 369 24.24 5.04 -39.13
C GLN A 369 22.75 4.71 -39.10
N ASP A 370 22.29 4.00 -38.07
CA ASP A 370 20.90 3.60 -37.93
C ASP A 370 19.99 4.81 -37.77
N ILE A 371 20.41 5.79 -36.96
CA ILE A 371 19.66 7.03 -36.73
C ILE A 371 19.54 7.85 -38.03
N ARG A 372 20.64 8.03 -38.78
CA ARG A 372 20.59 8.71 -40.07
C ARG A 372 19.71 7.97 -41.07
N THR A 373 19.79 6.63 -41.08
CA THR A 373 18.95 5.81 -41.95
C THR A 373 17.48 5.99 -41.62
N ALA A 374 17.11 6.01 -40.33
CA ALA A 374 15.75 6.26 -39.89
C ALA A 374 15.25 7.65 -40.36
N ARG A 375 16.03 8.71 -40.15
CA ARG A 375 15.69 10.07 -40.57
C ARG A 375 15.57 10.21 -42.11
N ASN A 376 16.54 9.69 -42.86
CA ASN A 376 16.52 9.75 -44.34
C ASN A 376 15.35 8.97 -44.90
N ARG A 377 14.99 7.84 -44.30
CA ARG A 377 13.88 7.02 -44.70
C ARG A 377 12.55 7.72 -44.37
N ALA A 378 12.41 8.35 -43.21
CA ALA A 378 11.24 9.16 -42.86
C ALA A 378 10.99 10.26 -43.91
N ALA A 379 12.04 11.04 -44.23
CA ALA A 379 11.96 12.07 -45.24
C ALA A 379 11.55 11.52 -46.65
N LYS A 380 12.02 10.33 -46.99
CA LYS A 380 11.67 9.67 -48.28
C LYS A 380 10.23 9.16 -48.33
N GLU A 381 9.71 8.73 -47.16
CA GLU A 381 8.35 8.18 -47.04
C GLU A 381 7.33 9.28 -46.64
N GLY A 382 7.70 10.56 -46.64
CA GLY A 382 6.80 11.67 -46.30
C GLY A 382 6.45 11.75 -44.82
N ILE A 383 7.22 11.04 -43.95
CA ILE A 383 6.98 11.07 -42.50
C ILE A 383 7.63 12.29 -41.89
N HIS A 384 6.88 13.07 -41.16
CA HIS A 384 7.33 14.27 -40.45
C HIS A 384 6.97 14.20 -38.96
N THR A 385 7.54 15.09 -38.16
CA THR A 385 7.24 15.17 -36.73
C THR A 385 6.38 16.37 -36.40
N GLU A 386 5.48 16.20 -35.43
CA GLU A 386 4.71 17.25 -34.80
C GLU A 386 4.96 17.24 -33.30
N LEU A 387 5.34 18.41 -32.74
CA LEU A 387 5.45 18.61 -31.31
C LEU A 387 4.17 19.26 -30.78
N THR A 388 3.50 18.57 -29.88
CA THR A 388 2.20 18.98 -29.34
C THR A 388 2.11 18.66 -27.83
N THR A 389 0.95 18.91 -27.24
CA THR A 389 0.55 18.42 -25.90
C THR A 389 -0.76 17.67 -26.02
N TRP A 390 -1.16 16.94 -24.99
CA TRP A 390 -2.44 16.22 -25.02
C TRP A 390 -3.63 17.18 -25.27
N GLU A 391 -3.60 18.36 -24.66
CA GLU A 391 -4.66 19.36 -24.77
C GLU A 391 -4.77 19.92 -26.20
N THR A 392 -3.63 20.18 -26.85
CA THR A 392 -3.55 20.80 -28.17
C THR A 392 -3.67 19.78 -29.32
N ALA A 393 -3.41 18.48 -29.05
CA ALA A 393 -3.58 17.42 -30.02
C ALA A 393 -5.05 17.27 -30.47
N SER A 394 -5.28 16.96 -31.75
CA SER A 394 -6.62 16.77 -32.30
C SER A 394 -7.35 15.60 -31.62
N PRO A 395 -8.69 15.59 -31.53
CA PRO A 395 -9.44 14.45 -31.03
C PRO A 395 -9.08 13.14 -31.75
N VAL A 396 -8.90 13.17 -33.06
CA VAL A 396 -8.53 12.00 -33.88
C VAL A 396 -7.15 11.47 -33.47
N THR A 397 -6.18 12.38 -33.29
CA THR A 397 -4.83 12.03 -32.82
C THR A 397 -4.88 11.38 -31.43
N ARG A 398 -5.66 11.93 -30.49
CA ARG A 398 -5.81 11.38 -29.15
C ARG A 398 -6.44 9.97 -29.17
N GLU A 399 -7.50 9.78 -29.96
CA GLU A 399 -8.14 8.46 -30.14
C GLU A 399 -7.15 7.45 -30.72
N ARG A 400 -6.32 7.86 -31.68
CA ARG A 400 -5.30 6.96 -32.24
C ARG A 400 -4.22 6.61 -31.23
N ILE A 401 -3.75 7.55 -30.41
CA ILE A 401 -2.80 7.28 -29.31
C ILE A 401 -3.37 6.28 -28.30
N ILE A 402 -4.65 6.44 -27.93
CA ILE A 402 -5.36 5.49 -27.06
C ILE A 402 -5.37 4.11 -27.69
N ALA A 403 -5.78 4.00 -28.94
CA ALA A 403 -5.83 2.71 -29.65
C ALA A 403 -4.47 2.02 -29.73
N LEU A 404 -3.40 2.76 -30.04
CA LEU A 404 -2.02 2.24 -30.04
C LEU A 404 -1.58 1.73 -28.65
N SER A 405 -2.03 2.39 -27.60
CA SER A 405 -1.73 1.95 -26.24
C SER A 405 -2.51 0.71 -25.84
N GLU A 406 -3.80 0.63 -26.19
CA GLU A 406 -4.63 -0.56 -25.94
C GLU A 406 -4.11 -1.78 -26.70
N GLU A 407 -3.70 -1.61 -27.97
CA GLU A 407 -3.07 -2.66 -28.76
C GLU A 407 -1.79 -3.16 -28.08
N TRP A 408 -0.90 -2.25 -27.68
CA TRP A 408 0.33 -2.61 -26.99
C TRP A 408 0.08 -3.32 -25.65
N VAL A 409 -0.90 -2.87 -24.84
CA VAL A 409 -1.28 -3.52 -23.57
C VAL A 409 -1.85 -4.92 -23.81
N SER A 410 -2.66 -5.10 -24.86
CA SER A 410 -3.28 -6.40 -25.20
C SER A 410 -2.24 -7.47 -25.57
N GLU A 411 -1.07 -7.07 -26.06
CA GLU A 411 0.04 -7.97 -26.35
C GLU A 411 0.83 -8.41 -25.10
N LYS A 412 0.57 -7.77 -23.95
CA LYS A 412 1.28 -8.06 -22.70
C LYS A 412 0.47 -8.98 -21.79
N SER A 413 1.16 -9.87 -21.10
CA SER A 413 0.55 -10.81 -20.14
C SER A 413 0.29 -10.19 -18.76
N LEU A 414 0.83 -8.98 -18.48
CA LEU A 414 0.65 -8.25 -17.22
C LEU A 414 -0.21 -7.00 -17.44
N PRO A 415 -0.97 -6.59 -16.42
CA PRO A 415 -1.67 -5.31 -16.45
C PRO A 415 -0.67 -4.15 -16.54
N GLU A 416 -1.13 -3.02 -17.09
CA GLU A 416 -0.32 -1.80 -17.13
C GLU A 416 0.18 -1.43 -15.73
N MET A 417 1.48 -1.27 -15.62
CA MET A 417 2.12 -0.90 -14.35
C MET A 417 2.09 0.62 -14.19
N GLY A 418 1.90 1.06 -12.94
CA GLY A 418 1.91 2.47 -12.58
C GLY A 418 3.19 2.90 -11.84
N PHE A 419 3.08 3.84 -10.92
CA PHE A 419 4.10 4.39 -10.03
C PHE A 419 5.14 5.25 -10.76
N THR A 420 6.15 4.66 -11.37
CA THR A 420 7.17 5.36 -12.18
C THR A 420 7.11 4.99 -13.66
N LEU A 421 5.99 4.41 -14.09
CA LEU A 421 5.67 4.09 -15.48
C LEU A 421 4.35 4.74 -15.84
N GLY A 422 4.37 5.62 -16.84
CA GLY A 422 3.20 6.35 -17.29
C GLY A 422 2.38 5.58 -18.32
N GLY A 423 1.07 5.78 -18.25
CA GLY A 423 0.11 5.35 -19.26
C GLY A 423 -0.50 6.56 -19.98
N VAL A 424 -1.61 6.32 -20.68
CA VAL A 424 -2.32 7.38 -21.41
C VAL A 424 -2.83 8.50 -20.50
N GLU A 425 -3.24 8.19 -19.26
CA GLU A 425 -3.75 9.19 -18.33
C GLU A 425 -2.70 10.26 -17.98
N GLN A 426 -1.41 9.89 -17.93
CA GLN A 426 -0.31 10.77 -17.59
C GLN A 426 0.06 11.72 -18.71
N LEU A 427 -0.40 11.46 -19.94
CA LEU A 427 -0.23 12.38 -21.07
C LEU A 427 -1.07 13.65 -20.93
N ASN A 428 -2.17 13.58 -20.18
CA ASN A 428 -3.09 14.70 -19.97
C ASN A 428 -2.56 15.69 -18.93
N ASP A 429 -1.43 16.30 -19.26
CA ASP A 429 -0.79 17.35 -18.47
C ASP A 429 -0.23 18.41 -19.45
N PRO A 430 -0.50 19.71 -19.24
CA PRO A 430 -0.11 20.77 -20.18
C PRO A 430 1.41 20.94 -20.35
N ASP A 431 2.20 20.51 -19.37
CA ASP A 431 3.67 20.60 -19.42
C ASP A 431 4.33 19.37 -20.03
N VAL A 432 3.56 18.27 -20.26
CA VAL A 432 4.04 17.06 -20.90
C VAL A 432 4.02 17.21 -22.41
N LEU A 433 5.20 17.13 -23.03
CA LEU A 433 5.34 17.23 -24.48
C LEU A 433 5.10 15.87 -25.15
N LEU A 434 4.42 15.90 -26.28
CA LEU A 434 4.23 14.75 -27.18
C LEU A 434 4.94 15.02 -28.48
N MET A 435 5.83 14.10 -28.88
CA MET A 435 6.43 14.08 -30.22
C MET A 435 5.74 13.00 -31.05
N LEU A 436 5.06 13.39 -32.10
CA LEU A 436 4.31 12.51 -33.00
C LEU A 436 5.06 12.32 -34.30
N ALA A 437 4.98 11.15 -34.91
CA ALA A 437 5.39 10.90 -36.30
C ALA A 437 4.13 10.70 -37.15
N LEU A 438 3.95 11.58 -38.13
CA LEU A 438 2.77 11.65 -38.99
C LEU A 438 3.18 11.51 -40.46
N ASP A 439 2.31 10.90 -41.28
CA ASP A 439 2.38 10.99 -42.74
C ASP A 439 1.62 12.21 -43.27
N GLU A 440 1.61 12.39 -44.59
CA GLU A 440 0.91 13.49 -45.24
C GLU A 440 -0.62 13.41 -45.07
N GLU A 441 -1.18 12.24 -44.83
CA GLU A 441 -2.59 11.99 -44.54
C GLU A 441 -2.97 12.24 -43.08
N GLY A 442 -1.97 12.48 -42.19
CA GLY A 442 -2.15 12.72 -40.75
C GLY A 442 -2.30 11.43 -39.93
N HIS A 443 -1.92 10.27 -40.49
CA HIS A 443 -1.88 9.03 -39.71
C HIS A 443 -0.70 9.02 -38.74
N VAL A 444 -0.96 8.61 -37.49
CA VAL A 444 0.06 8.55 -36.44
C VAL A 444 0.79 7.20 -36.49
N HIS A 445 2.05 7.21 -36.91
CA HIS A 445 2.93 6.04 -36.94
C HIS A 445 3.59 5.75 -35.58
N GLY A 446 3.74 6.78 -34.75
CA GLY A 446 4.31 6.63 -33.41
C GLY A 446 4.20 7.90 -32.58
N VAL A 447 4.36 7.70 -31.28
CA VAL A 447 4.29 8.78 -30.29
C VAL A 447 5.30 8.50 -29.17
N THR A 448 5.94 9.59 -28.70
CA THR A 448 6.75 9.59 -27.47
C THR A 448 6.31 10.75 -26.60
N SER A 449 6.25 10.53 -25.26
CA SER A 449 6.01 11.61 -24.29
C SER A 449 7.28 11.99 -23.53
N TRP A 450 7.36 13.24 -23.15
CA TRP A 450 8.54 13.86 -22.57
C TRP A 450 8.16 14.67 -21.34
N LEU A 451 8.57 14.18 -20.17
CA LEU A 451 8.31 14.79 -18.87
C LEU A 451 9.38 15.86 -18.60
N PRO A 452 9.03 17.08 -18.23
CA PRO A 452 10.02 18.14 -17.99
C PRO A 452 10.73 17.92 -16.65
N VAL A 453 12.02 18.29 -16.62
CA VAL A 453 12.81 18.44 -15.39
C VAL A 453 13.21 19.89 -15.25
N TYR A 454 12.82 20.50 -14.12
CA TYR A 454 13.06 21.90 -13.84
C TYR A 454 14.28 22.11 -12.97
N ARG A 455 14.97 23.21 -13.22
CA ARG A 455 16.00 23.82 -12.36
C ARG A 455 15.78 25.34 -12.38
N ASP A 456 15.55 25.92 -11.21
CA ASP A 456 15.36 27.38 -11.04
C ASP A 456 14.31 27.99 -12.00
N GLY A 457 13.19 27.31 -12.17
CA GLY A 457 12.08 27.78 -13.01
C GLY A 457 12.20 27.49 -14.51
N VAL A 458 13.31 26.88 -14.95
CA VAL A 458 13.56 26.55 -16.35
C VAL A 458 13.60 25.05 -16.56
N ALA A 459 12.97 24.54 -17.62
CA ALA A 459 13.09 23.15 -18.02
C ALA A 459 14.49 22.90 -18.60
N VAL A 460 15.34 22.20 -17.86
CA VAL A 460 16.72 21.89 -18.24
C VAL A 460 16.88 20.53 -18.89
N GLY A 461 15.89 19.65 -18.72
CA GLY A 461 15.88 18.32 -19.30
C GLY A 461 14.47 17.80 -19.58
N TYR A 462 14.41 16.75 -20.38
CA TYR A 462 13.18 16.00 -20.62
C TYR A 462 13.42 14.49 -20.48
N ILE A 463 12.45 13.77 -19.91
CA ILE A 463 12.50 12.34 -19.69
C ILE A 463 11.47 11.65 -20.55
N LEU A 464 11.91 10.68 -21.37
CA LEU A 464 11.03 9.79 -22.10
C LEU A 464 10.27 8.89 -21.13
N ASP A 465 8.94 8.93 -21.17
CA ASP A 465 8.09 8.09 -20.34
C ASP A 465 7.24 7.14 -21.17
N PHE A 466 6.34 7.68 -21.96
CA PHE A 466 5.43 6.90 -22.79
C PHE A 466 5.95 6.78 -24.22
N MET A 467 5.94 5.58 -24.77
CA MET A 467 6.43 5.29 -26.11
C MET A 467 5.54 4.22 -26.76
N ARG A 468 4.87 4.57 -27.86
CA ARG A 468 4.03 3.64 -28.65
C ARG A 468 4.28 3.82 -30.14
N ARG A 469 4.14 2.74 -30.89
CA ARG A 469 4.26 2.73 -32.34
C ARG A 469 3.16 1.90 -32.98
N ASP A 470 2.79 2.25 -34.20
CA ASP A 470 1.97 1.41 -35.05
C ASP A 470 2.80 0.20 -35.53
N PRO A 471 2.42 -1.06 -35.20
CA PRO A 471 3.13 -2.25 -35.71
C PRO A 471 3.17 -2.37 -37.22
N ALA A 472 2.13 -1.89 -37.92
CA ALA A 472 2.00 -1.87 -39.35
C ALA A 472 2.63 -0.63 -40.02
N GLY A 473 2.99 0.38 -39.22
CA GLY A 473 3.47 1.66 -39.70
C GLY A 473 4.97 1.70 -40.03
N PHE A 474 5.49 2.92 -40.06
CA PHE A 474 6.89 3.20 -40.32
C PHE A 474 7.80 2.56 -39.26
N ARG A 475 8.60 1.56 -39.62
CA ARG A 475 9.32 0.70 -38.66
C ARG A 475 10.32 1.43 -37.76
N PRO A 476 11.26 2.29 -38.26
CA PRO A 476 12.23 2.99 -37.42
C PRO A 476 11.65 4.27 -36.78
N VAL A 477 10.35 4.27 -36.47
CA VAL A 477 9.64 5.46 -35.98
C VAL A 477 10.19 5.96 -34.64
N ILE A 478 10.53 5.07 -33.74
CA ILE A 478 11.00 5.47 -32.41
C ILE A 478 12.41 6.07 -32.47
N GLU A 479 13.31 5.48 -33.28
CA GLU A 479 14.63 6.06 -33.56
C GLU A 479 14.49 7.46 -34.16
N PHE A 480 13.56 7.63 -35.06
CA PHE A 480 13.27 8.92 -35.69
C PHE A 480 12.76 9.94 -34.67
N LEU A 481 11.75 9.58 -33.87
CA LEU A 481 11.16 10.46 -32.86
C LEU A 481 12.19 10.93 -31.80
N ILE A 482 13.03 10.02 -31.30
CA ILE A 482 14.08 10.35 -30.33
C ILE A 482 15.10 11.30 -30.97
N ALA A 483 15.54 11.02 -32.21
CA ALA A 483 16.47 11.88 -32.92
C ALA A 483 15.93 13.31 -33.13
N GLU A 484 14.67 13.43 -33.55
CA GLU A 484 14.04 14.75 -33.71
C GLU A 484 13.83 15.47 -32.36
N THR A 485 13.55 14.71 -31.30
CA THR A 485 13.48 15.29 -29.94
C THR A 485 14.84 15.81 -29.48
N MET A 486 15.96 15.12 -29.76
CA MET A 486 17.30 15.63 -29.47
C MET A 486 17.57 16.96 -30.18
N LEU A 487 17.19 17.06 -31.45
CA LEU A 487 17.34 18.30 -32.23
C LEU A 487 16.44 19.42 -31.69
N MET A 488 15.20 19.09 -31.34
CA MET A 488 14.27 20.05 -30.71
C MET A 488 14.80 20.55 -29.38
N ALA A 489 15.34 19.65 -28.52
CA ALA A 489 15.91 19.99 -27.23
C ALA A 489 17.11 20.94 -27.39
N ALA A 490 18.04 20.62 -28.28
CA ALA A 490 19.20 21.49 -28.58
C ALA A 490 18.75 22.87 -29.09
N ASN A 491 17.76 22.95 -29.99
CA ASN A 491 17.24 24.21 -30.51
C ASN A 491 16.52 25.05 -29.43
N ARG A 492 16.07 24.44 -28.34
CA ARG A 492 15.44 25.11 -27.19
C ARG A 492 16.40 25.36 -26.04
N ASN A 493 17.71 25.11 -26.22
CA ASN A 493 18.73 25.19 -25.19
C ASN A 493 18.43 24.30 -23.95
N VAL A 494 17.82 23.15 -24.17
CA VAL A 494 17.66 22.12 -23.15
C VAL A 494 18.97 21.35 -23.04
N GLU A 495 19.47 21.17 -21.83
CA GLU A 495 20.81 20.63 -21.60
C GLU A 495 20.91 19.14 -21.96
N TRP A 496 19.86 18.39 -21.71
CA TRP A 496 19.85 16.94 -21.90
C TRP A 496 18.43 16.36 -22.09
N ILE A 497 18.37 15.17 -22.68
CA ILE A 497 17.18 14.33 -22.61
C ILE A 497 17.54 12.95 -22.06
N SER A 498 16.63 12.32 -21.37
CA SER A 498 16.79 10.96 -20.84
C SER A 498 15.88 9.99 -21.58
N LEU A 499 16.40 8.84 -21.92
CA LEU A 499 15.62 7.70 -22.41
C LEU A 499 15.06 6.85 -21.25
N SER A 500 15.03 7.41 -20.04
CA SER A 500 14.55 6.77 -18.82
C SER A 500 15.43 5.62 -18.31
N GLY A 501 15.16 5.10 -17.13
CA GLY A 501 15.87 3.99 -16.54
C GLY A 501 15.58 2.66 -17.24
N ALA A 502 16.56 1.78 -17.26
CA ALA A 502 16.38 0.36 -17.52
C ALA A 502 16.55 -0.40 -16.19
N PRO A 503 15.47 -0.98 -15.63
CA PRO A 503 15.58 -1.74 -14.39
C PRO A 503 16.56 -2.89 -14.54
N LEU A 504 17.45 -3.08 -13.55
CA LEU A 504 18.40 -4.20 -13.47
C LEU A 504 19.37 -4.36 -14.67
N ALA A 505 19.51 -3.34 -15.51
CA ALA A 505 20.55 -3.32 -16.52
C ALA A 505 21.86 -2.93 -15.82
N HIS A 506 22.83 -3.85 -15.78
CA HIS A 506 24.19 -3.55 -15.41
C HIS A 506 24.98 -3.39 -16.71
N SER A 507 25.60 -2.24 -16.94
CA SER A 507 26.60 -2.12 -17.98
C SER A 507 27.80 -2.99 -17.58
N SER A 508 28.05 -4.03 -18.36
CA SER A 508 29.20 -4.94 -18.21
C SER A 508 30.50 -4.20 -18.46
N GLY A 509 30.90 -3.30 -17.56
CA GLY A 509 32.10 -2.44 -17.78
C GLY A 509 32.77 -1.88 -16.53
N THR A 510 32.18 -1.93 -15.36
CA THR A 510 32.82 -1.48 -14.11
C THR A 510 32.66 -2.55 -13.04
N SER A 511 33.52 -3.59 -13.15
CA SER A 511 33.79 -4.50 -12.05
C SER A 511 34.84 -3.85 -11.13
N GLU A 512 34.34 -2.99 -10.23
CA GLU A 512 35.03 -2.63 -8.98
C GLU A 512 33.95 -2.45 -7.88
N ALA A 513 33.29 -3.54 -7.56
CA ALA A 513 32.62 -3.72 -6.29
C ALA A 513 32.90 -5.17 -5.87
N GLU A 514 34.10 -5.35 -5.36
CA GLU A 514 34.47 -6.52 -4.56
C GLU A 514 33.59 -6.56 -3.31
N ASP A 515 33.12 -7.77 -2.98
CA ASP A 515 32.50 -8.16 -1.70
C ASP A 515 31.10 -7.64 -1.34
N SER A 516 30.12 -7.89 -2.19
CA SER A 516 28.78 -8.16 -1.65
C SER A 516 28.11 -9.31 -2.41
N ASP A 517 28.55 -10.52 -2.10
CA ASP A 517 27.75 -11.75 -2.24
C ASP A 517 26.50 -11.64 -1.32
N SER A 518 25.67 -10.63 -1.53
CA SER A 518 24.45 -10.52 -0.77
C SER A 518 23.40 -11.41 -1.47
N PHE A 519 22.78 -12.27 -0.69
CA PHE A 519 21.58 -13.04 -1.06
C PHE A 519 20.57 -12.17 -1.85
N LEU A 520 20.64 -10.88 -1.66
CA LEU A 520 19.77 -9.87 -2.22
C LEU A 520 20.09 -9.49 -3.66
N SER A 521 21.37 -9.30 -4.03
CA SER A 521 21.77 -9.07 -5.43
C SER A 521 21.33 -10.26 -6.28
N THR A 522 21.56 -11.47 -5.78
CA THR A 522 21.08 -12.71 -6.40
C THR A 522 19.56 -12.81 -6.47
N ALA A 523 18.83 -12.33 -5.47
CA ALA A 523 17.36 -12.33 -5.48
C ALA A 523 16.80 -11.31 -6.47
N LEU A 524 17.40 -10.12 -6.57
CA LEU A 524 17.00 -9.09 -7.54
C LEU A 524 17.35 -9.48 -8.97
N ASP A 525 18.50 -10.09 -9.20
CA ASP A 525 18.85 -10.66 -10.50
C ASP A 525 17.86 -11.75 -10.93
N ARG A 526 17.43 -12.59 -9.99
CA ARG A 526 16.38 -13.58 -10.25
C ARG A 526 15.01 -12.95 -10.54
N VAL A 527 14.65 -11.88 -9.83
CA VAL A 527 13.42 -11.12 -10.11
C VAL A 527 13.51 -10.44 -11.47
N GLY A 528 14.67 -9.84 -11.82
CA GLY A 528 14.92 -9.26 -13.13
C GLY A 528 14.82 -10.28 -14.25
N LEU A 529 15.43 -11.45 -14.07
CA LEU A 529 15.32 -12.57 -15.02
C LEU A 529 13.90 -13.10 -15.15
N ALA A 530 13.11 -13.08 -14.07
CA ALA A 530 11.70 -13.51 -14.08
C ALA A 530 10.80 -12.48 -14.78
N LEU A 531 11.13 -11.19 -14.73
CA LEU A 531 10.39 -10.10 -15.37
C LEU A 531 10.83 -9.83 -16.82
N GLU A 532 12.03 -10.29 -17.22
CA GLU A 532 12.57 -10.08 -18.58
C GLU A 532 11.65 -10.57 -19.69
N PRO A 533 11.06 -11.80 -19.65
CA PRO A 533 10.13 -12.26 -20.68
C PRO A 533 8.87 -11.41 -20.80
N LEU A 534 8.53 -10.70 -19.71
CA LEU A 534 7.29 -9.91 -19.62
C LEU A 534 7.46 -8.48 -20.14
N TYR A 535 8.66 -7.89 -20.01
CA TYR A 535 8.91 -6.48 -20.32
C TYR A 535 10.02 -6.21 -21.33
N GLY A 536 10.88 -7.19 -21.66
CA GLY A 536 11.92 -7.05 -22.66
C GLY A 536 13.01 -6.02 -22.29
N PHE A 537 13.40 -5.92 -21.02
CA PHE A 537 14.36 -4.92 -20.53
C PHE A 537 15.70 -4.94 -21.27
N ARG A 538 16.19 -6.13 -21.64
CA ARG A 538 17.46 -6.26 -22.40
C ARG A 538 17.34 -5.71 -23.82
N SER A 539 16.21 -5.97 -24.50
CA SER A 539 15.97 -5.43 -25.84
C SER A 539 15.83 -3.92 -25.81
N LEU A 540 15.23 -3.36 -24.74
CA LEU A 540 15.12 -1.93 -24.52
C LEU A 540 16.48 -1.29 -24.23
N ALA A 541 17.34 -1.90 -23.42
CA ALA A 541 18.70 -1.44 -23.16
C ALA A 541 19.54 -1.42 -24.45
N ALA A 542 19.49 -2.51 -25.24
CA ALA A 542 20.15 -2.58 -26.55
C ALA A 542 19.66 -1.52 -27.55
N PHE A 543 18.34 -1.21 -27.50
CA PHE A 543 17.76 -0.14 -28.30
C PHE A 543 18.31 1.23 -27.90
N LYS A 544 18.35 1.54 -26.60
CA LYS A 544 18.86 2.82 -26.07
C LYS A 544 20.34 3.03 -26.42
N HIS A 545 21.13 1.97 -26.41
CA HIS A 545 22.55 2.02 -26.75
C HIS A 545 22.85 2.56 -28.16
N LYS A 546 21.90 2.50 -29.11
CA LYS A 546 22.04 3.08 -30.46
C LYS A 546 22.29 4.59 -30.46
N PHE A 547 21.88 5.28 -29.37
CA PHE A 547 22.05 6.72 -29.20
C PHE A 547 23.35 7.09 -28.49
N TYR A 548 24.12 6.11 -28.01
CA TYR A 548 25.36 6.30 -27.25
C TYR A 548 25.17 7.19 -26.01
N PRO A 549 24.25 6.83 -25.11
CA PRO A 549 23.97 7.61 -23.92
C PRO A 549 25.13 7.56 -22.93
N GLU A 550 25.17 8.56 -22.05
CA GLU A 550 25.85 8.45 -20.77
C GLU A 550 24.96 7.70 -19.80
N TYR A 551 25.54 6.80 -19.01
CA TYR A 551 24.77 5.99 -18.06
C TYR A 551 24.89 6.56 -16.66
N GLN A 552 23.75 6.72 -15.98
CA GLN A 552 23.67 7.16 -14.59
C GLN A 552 22.98 6.11 -13.75
N SER A 553 23.63 5.68 -12.66
CA SER A 553 23.07 4.68 -11.75
C SER A 553 22.03 5.25 -10.83
N TRP A 554 20.95 4.51 -10.62
CA TRP A 554 19.87 4.84 -9.68
C TRP A 554 19.83 3.82 -8.56
N PHE A 555 19.62 4.32 -7.34
CA PHE A 555 19.75 3.53 -6.13
C PHE A 555 18.43 3.47 -5.34
N LEU A 556 18.27 2.35 -4.63
CA LEU A 556 17.38 2.20 -3.50
C LEU A 556 18.22 2.37 -2.23
N CYS A 557 17.87 3.36 -1.38
CA CYS A 557 18.50 3.49 -0.07
C CYS A 557 17.57 3.00 1.03
N TYR A 558 18.10 2.21 1.96
CA TYR A 558 17.37 1.59 3.06
C TYR A 558 18.25 1.49 4.32
N ARG A 559 17.63 1.44 5.53
CA ARG A 559 18.40 1.44 6.78
C ARG A 559 18.82 0.05 7.26
N ASP A 560 17.97 -0.95 7.05
CA ASP A 560 18.13 -2.27 7.64
C ASP A 560 17.81 -3.35 6.59
N GLU A 561 18.70 -4.31 6.44
CA GLU A 561 18.52 -5.45 5.53
C GLU A 561 17.27 -6.27 5.88
N LEU A 562 16.91 -6.36 7.17
CA LEU A 562 15.68 -7.03 7.61
C LEU A 562 14.41 -6.36 7.09
N SER A 563 14.48 -5.09 6.65
CA SER A 563 13.35 -4.36 6.04
C SER A 563 13.14 -4.69 4.55
N LEU A 564 14.11 -5.29 3.88
CA LEU A 564 14.10 -5.53 2.43
C LEU A 564 12.91 -6.36 1.94
N PRO A 565 12.47 -7.44 2.62
CA PRO A 565 11.27 -8.15 2.21
C PRO A 565 10.01 -7.27 2.24
N ALA A 566 9.89 -6.40 3.25
CA ALA A 566 8.77 -5.46 3.35
C ALA A 566 8.85 -4.37 2.27
N ILE A 567 10.05 -3.88 1.95
CA ILE A 567 10.31 -2.93 0.87
C ILE A 567 9.94 -3.55 -0.48
N GLY A 568 10.34 -4.81 -0.74
CA GLY A 568 9.98 -5.53 -1.96
C GLY A 568 8.46 -5.66 -2.15
N VAL A 569 7.74 -6.02 -1.09
CA VAL A 569 6.26 -6.07 -1.10
C VAL A 569 5.66 -4.68 -1.33
N ALA A 570 6.23 -3.65 -0.69
CA ALA A 570 5.75 -2.28 -0.85
C ALA A 570 5.95 -1.77 -2.27
N LEU A 571 7.12 -1.99 -2.87
CA LEU A 571 7.42 -1.66 -4.27
C LEU A 571 6.50 -2.41 -5.24
N GLY A 572 6.31 -3.72 -5.07
CA GLY A 572 5.38 -4.49 -5.89
C GLY A 572 3.96 -3.92 -5.88
N ARG A 573 3.48 -3.49 -4.70
CA ARG A 573 2.17 -2.83 -4.56
C ARG A 573 2.14 -1.40 -5.11
N CYS A 574 3.27 -0.70 -5.15
CA CYS A 574 3.34 0.60 -5.82
C CYS A 574 3.12 0.46 -7.33
N TYR A 575 3.76 -0.55 -7.95
CA TYR A 575 3.67 -0.78 -9.39
C TYR A 575 2.36 -1.45 -9.81
N VAL A 576 1.87 -2.41 -9.04
CA VAL A 576 0.64 -3.17 -9.36
C VAL A 576 -0.28 -3.21 -8.12
N PRO A 577 -1.07 -2.15 -7.89
CA PRO A 577 -1.92 -2.04 -6.71
C PRO A 577 -2.97 -3.15 -6.57
N GLN A 578 -3.36 -3.79 -7.68
CA GLN A 578 -4.42 -4.80 -7.74
C GLN A 578 -3.91 -6.25 -7.64
N LEU A 579 -2.61 -6.47 -7.49
CA LEU A 579 -2.06 -7.82 -7.27
C LEU A 579 -2.57 -8.39 -5.94
N HIS A 580 -3.56 -9.29 -6.05
CA HIS A 580 -3.96 -10.15 -4.96
C HIS A 580 -2.90 -11.24 -4.76
N VAL A 581 -2.77 -11.75 -3.53
CA VAL A 581 -1.82 -12.84 -3.18
C VAL A 581 -1.99 -14.05 -4.11
N THR A 582 -3.20 -14.31 -4.59
CA THR A 582 -3.51 -15.35 -5.59
C THR A 582 -2.81 -15.11 -6.93
N GLY A 583 -2.75 -13.88 -7.41
CA GLY A 583 -2.05 -13.53 -8.66
C GLY A 583 -0.53 -13.73 -8.57
N MET A 584 0.08 -13.48 -7.40
CA MET A 584 1.52 -13.78 -7.20
C MET A 584 1.81 -15.29 -7.23
N VAL A 585 0.88 -16.11 -6.75
CA VAL A 585 1.01 -17.59 -6.79
C VAL A 585 0.84 -18.09 -8.23
N ASP A 586 -0.02 -17.49 -9.01
CA ASP A 586 -0.25 -17.86 -10.42
C ASP A 586 0.94 -17.46 -11.30
N ILE A 587 1.50 -16.28 -11.12
CA ILE A 587 2.76 -15.86 -11.76
C ILE A 587 3.90 -16.81 -11.40
N ALA A 588 4.02 -17.22 -10.13
CA ALA A 588 5.04 -18.18 -9.69
C ALA A 588 4.80 -19.60 -10.26
N ARG A 589 3.56 -19.98 -10.53
CA ARG A 589 3.20 -21.27 -11.19
C ARG A 589 3.51 -21.26 -12.68
N GLU A 590 3.13 -20.20 -13.40
CA GLU A 590 3.47 -20.02 -14.82
C GLU A 590 4.99 -19.97 -15.03
N TRP A 591 5.71 -19.29 -14.14
CA TRP A 591 7.16 -19.26 -14.17
C TRP A 591 7.78 -20.67 -14.00
N ARG A 592 7.23 -21.51 -13.08
CA ARG A 592 7.66 -22.91 -12.92
C ARG A 592 7.30 -23.79 -14.13
N ALA A 593 6.22 -23.49 -14.83
CA ALA A 593 5.80 -24.23 -16.02
C ALA A 593 6.66 -23.90 -17.24
N ASN A 594 7.09 -22.64 -17.39
CA ASN A 594 7.93 -22.20 -18.52
C ASN A 594 9.44 -22.48 -18.34
N ASN A 595 9.88 -22.83 -17.12
CA ASN A 595 11.28 -23.20 -16.82
C ASN A 595 11.50 -24.71 -16.64
N ARG A 596 10.54 -25.56 -17.03
CA ARG A 596 10.67 -27.00 -17.21
C ARG A 596 10.71 -27.36 -18.68
#